data_bdfb6c299c9d9e9ff6b5414448ab8c0e
#
_entry.id   bdfb6c299c9d9e9ff6b5414448ab8c0e
#
_cell.length_a   1.000
_cell.length_b   1.000
_cell.length_c   1.000
_cell.angle_alpha   90.00
_cell.angle_beta   90.00
_cell.angle_gamma   90.00
#
_symmetry.space_group_name_H-M   'P 1'
#
loop_
_entity.id
_entity.type
_entity.pdbx_description
1 polymer ?
#
loop_
_entity_poly.entity_id
_entity_poly.type
_entity_poly.pdbx_seq_one_letter_code
_entity_poly.pdbx_strand_id
1 'polypeptide(L)'
;KTAYEIRNCDWSSDVCSSDLTLLAGVAGRVPRVELGTAVLLPALRNPVILAHLVATLDQVSEGRFIMGVGIAADVPNIRAEFEAAGVPFEKRVGRMMEGLRLCKAFWTGDPVNWDGRWKVEDSVLGPTPHRPGGPPIWGGGSAEASLTRAGKHFDGWFPTGPDAAGWGKQWKTVCEAAEAAGRAGAVTGAVYLTVSIDDDAAKADGMINDYLENYYGQPAEIIRRRQACFAGPEAEFTPWLKGYVDAGASHLMVRVVGDHESHIAILAKARDALN
;
A
#
# COMPACT_ATOMS: atom_id res chain seq x y z
N LYS A 1 20.82 -0.26 16.70
CA LYS A 1 19.98 -1.22 15.94
C LYS A 1 19.63 -0.56 14.62
N THR A 2 20.07 -1.15 13.53
CA THR A 2 19.85 -0.64 12.17
C THR A 2 18.43 -0.92 11.71
N ALA A 3 17.93 -0.19 10.71
CA ALA A 3 16.62 -0.42 10.08
C ALA A 3 16.40 -1.88 9.62
N TYR A 4 17.46 -2.66 9.49
CA TYR A 4 17.47 -4.08 9.17
C TYR A 4 16.91 -4.97 10.30
N GLU A 5 17.15 -4.64 11.57
CA GLU A 5 16.60 -5.41 12.70
C GLU A 5 15.11 -5.17 12.93
N ILE A 6 14.57 -4.09 12.40
CA ILE A 6 13.13 -3.78 12.44
C ILE A 6 12.36 -4.62 11.41
N ARG A 7 13.04 -5.19 10.40
CA ARG A 7 12.45 -6.03 9.35
C ARG A 7 12.20 -7.48 9.75
N ASN A 8 12.75 -7.94 10.87
CA ASN A 8 12.50 -9.28 11.41
C ASN A 8 11.24 -9.36 12.30
N CYS A 9 10.42 -8.32 12.34
CA CYS A 9 9.03 -8.52 12.75
C CYS A 9 8.37 -9.38 11.68
N ASP A 10 7.77 -10.48 12.10
CA ASP A 10 6.97 -11.33 11.23
C ASP A 10 5.78 -10.54 10.67
N TRP A 11 5.99 -9.91 9.51
CA TRP A 11 5.00 -9.09 8.81
C TRP A 11 3.94 -9.96 8.12
N SER A 12 3.96 -11.27 8.36
CA SER A 12 2.92 -12.19 7.88
C SER A 12 1.59 -11.97 8.60
N SER A 13 1.63 -11.32 9.77
CA SER A 13 0.45 -10.85 10.47
C SER A 13 0.26 -9.36 10.23
N ASP A 14 -0.73 -9.00 9.44
CA ASP A 14 -1.13 -7.61 9.16
C ASP A 14 -1.71 -6.89 10.39
N VAL A 15 -1.74 -7.53 11.55
CA VAL A 15 -2.14 -6.95 12.85
C VAL A 15 -0.99 -6.16 13.47
N CYS A 16 -0.08 -5.62 12.70
CA CYS A 16 0.94 -4.74 13.24
C CYS A 16 0.31 -3.37 13.55
N SER A 17 -0.26 -3.22 14.75
CA SER A 17 -0.73 -1.93 15.26
C SER A 17 0.42 -0.91 15.43
N SER A 18 1.67 -1.37 15.27
CA SER A 18 2.89 -0.56 15.40
C SER A 18 3.36 0.09 14.09
N ASP A 19 2.78 -0.24 12.92
CA ASP A 19 3.18 0.31 11.63
C ASP A 19 3.10 1.85 11.57
N LEU A 20 1.97 2.45 11.99
CA LEU A 20 1.81 3.89 12.04
C LEU A 20 2.73 4.56 13.08
N THR A 21 2.96 3.89 14.20
CA THR A 21 3.89 4.38 15.24
C THR A 21 5.34 4.35 14.74
N LEU A 22 5.74 3.29 14.03
CA LEU A 22 7.05 3.20 13.41
C LEU A 22 7.23 4.29 12.36
N LEU A 23 6.25 4.49 11.49
CA LEU A 23 6.29 5.54 10.47
C LEU A 23 6.38 6.94 11.09
N ALA A 24 5.72 7.20 12.23
CA ALA A 24 5.87 8.46 12.94
C ALA A 24 7.32 8.68 13.44
N GLY A 25 7.96 7.63 13.96
CA GLY A 25 9.38 7.67 14.33
C GLY A 25 10.31 7.95 13.14
N VAL A 26 10.03 7.36 11.98
CA VAL A 26 10.77 7.61 10.74
C VAL A 26 10.51 9.03 10.22
N ALA A 27 9.27 9.50 10.25
CA ALA A 27 8.87 10.84 9.80
C ALA A 27 9.68 11.94 10.48
N GLY A 28 9.90 11.82 11.79
CA GLY A 28 10.69 12.79 12.56
C GLY A 28 12.20 12.73 12.30
N ARG A 29 12.70 11.65 11.71
CA ARG A 29 14.15 11.47 11.42
C ARG A 29 14.51 11.70 9.96
N VAL A 30 13.58 11.50 9.05
CA VAL A 30 13.83 11.54 7.60
C VAL A 30 12.83 12.51 6.94
N PRO A 31 13.11 13.82 6.94
CA PRO A 31 12.14 14.84 6.53
C PRO A 31 11.93 14.96 5.02
N ARG A 32 12.78 14.32 4.20
CA ARG A 32 12.81 14.51 2.73
C ARG A 32 12.07 13.43 1.92
N VAL A 33 11.47 12.43 2.57
CA VAL A 33 10.82 11.31 1.88
C VAL A 33 9.34 11.25 2.22
N GLU A 34 8.54 10.81 1.27
CA GLU A 34 7.18 10.37 1.52
C GLU A 34 7.18 9.04 2.27
N LEU A 35 6.14 8.81 3.05
CA LEU A 35 5.97 7.62 3.88
C LEU A 35 4.63 7.01 3.56
N GLY A 36 4.54 5.69 3.54
CA GLY A 36 3.26 5.05 3.26
C GLY A 36 3.12 3.66 3.86
N THR A 37 1.89 3.22 4.01
CA THR A 37 1.57 1.83 4.35
C THR A 37 1.30 1.01 3.08
N ALA A 38 1.77 -0.26 3.05
CA ALA A 38 1.58 -1.12 1.88
C ALA A 38 1.31 -2.59 2.29
N VAL A 39 0.19 -2.86 2.90
CA VAL A 39 -1.03 -2.03 3.14
C VAL A 39 -1.48 -2.09 4.59
N LEU A 40 -2.23 -1.09 5.01
CA LEU A 40 -3.01 -1.13 6.24
C LEU A 40 -4.34 -1.87 5.99
N LEU A 41 -4.85 -2.58 6.99
CA LEU A 41 -6.20 -3.18 6.97
C LEU A 41 -7.18 -2.35 7.83
N PRO A 42 -7.84 -1.33 7.28
CA PRO A 42 -8.73 -0.47 8.08
C PRO A 42 -9.93 -1.23 8.65
N ALA A 43 -10.34 -2.34 8.04
CA ALA A 43 -11.44 -3.16 8.53
C ALA A 43 -11.18 -3.75 9.92
N LEU A 44 -9.95 -4.00 10.30
CA LEU A 44 -9.56 -4.50 11.63
C LEU A 44 -9.55 -3.41 12.71
N ARG A 45 -9.64 -2.14 12.33
CA ARG A 45 -9.44 -1.01 13.24
C ARG A 45 -10.74 -0.28 13.53
N ASN A 46 -10.82 0.32 14.72
CA ASN A 46 -11.85 1.30 15.01
C ASN A 46 -11.55 2.59 14.23
N PRO A 47 -12.48 3.12 13.41
CA PRO A 47 -12.21 4.27 12.56
C PRO A 47 -11.97 5.58 13.31
N VAL A 48 -12.50 5.73 14.52
CA VAL A 48 -12.24 6.92 15.36
C VAL A 48 -10.77 6.93 15.80
N ILE A 49 -10.29 5.78 16.30
CA ILE A 49 -8.87 5.63 16.68
C ILE A 49 -7.97 5.75 15.45
N LEU A 50 -8.36 5.15 14.32
CA LEU A 50 -7.61 5.24 13.08
C LEU A 50 -7.52 6.69 12.58
N ALA A 51 -8.62 7.45 12.64
CA ALA A 51 -8.63 8.85 12.23
C ALA A 51 -7.65 9.69 13.06
N HIS A 52 -7.58 9.47 14.39
CA HIS A 52 -6.59 10.11 15.26
C HIS A 52 -5.16 9.78 14.90
N LEU A 53 -4.85 8.48 14.75
CA LEU A 53 -3.50 8.02 14.47
C LEU A 53 -3.00 8.55 13.13
N VAL A 54 -3.85 8.52 12.12
CA VAL A 54 -3.54 9.00 10.76
C VAL A 54 -3.39 10.52 10.74
N ALA A 55 -4.26 11.28 11.40
CA ALA A 55 -4.15 12.73 11.48
C ALA A 55 -2.86 13.15 12.20
N THR A 56 -2.52 12.47 13.30
CA THR A 56 -1.27 12.73 14.02
C THR A 56 -0.05 12.41 13.16
N LEU A 57 -0.04 11.28 12.45
CA LEU A 57 1.06 10.94 11.55
C LEU A 57 1.19 11.92 10.39
N ASP A 58 0.08 12.38 9.81
CA ASP A 58 0.10 13.37 8.74
C ASP A 58 0.65 14.72 9.24
N GLN A 59 0.34 15.13 10.49
CA GLN A 59 0.96 16.30 11.13
C GLN A 59 2.47 16.10 11.36
N VAL A 60 2.88 14.99 11.97
CA VAL A 60 4.31 14.71 12.24
C VAL A 60 5.12 14.60 10.96
N SER A 61 4.53 14.10 9.90
CA SER A 61 5.16 13.98 8.60
C SER A 61 5.06 15.26 7.74
N GLU A 62 4.39 16.31 8.23
CA GLU A 62 4.15 17.55 7.47
C GLU A 62 3.49 17.26 6.10
N GLY A 63 2.48 16.37 6.10
CA GLY A 63 1.74 15.99 4.89
C GLY A 63 2.47 15.05 3.94
N ARG A 64 3.51 14.33 4.36
CA ARG A 64 4.25 13.35 3.53
C ARG A 64 3.70 11.92 3.63
N PHE A 65 2.63 11.71 4.41
CA PHE A 65 2.06 10.38 4.59
C PHE A 65 1.09 10.00 3.47
N ILE A 66 1.17 8.77 2.97
CA ILE A 66 0.24 8.12 2.03
C ILE A 66 -0.39 6.93 2.73
N MET A 67 -1.71 6.91 2.82
CA MET A 67 -2.44 5.83 3.47
C MET A 67 -2.76 4.71 2.46
N GLY A 68 -1.85 3.75 2.30
CA GLY A 68 -2.12 2.57 1.49
C GLY A 68 -3.01 1.58 2.23
N VAL A 69 -4.13 1.17 1.63
CA VAL A 69 -5.16 0.33 2.25
C VAL A 69 -5.47 -0.93 1.45
N GLY A 70 -5.79 -2.01 2.15
CA GLY A 70 -6.19 -3.29 1.58
C GLY A 70 -7.39 -3.91 2.27
N ILE A 71 -7.99 -4.92 1.60
CA ILE A 71 -9.13 -5.69 2.12
C ILE A 71 -8.73 -7.05 2.68
N ALA A 72 -7.45 -7.38 2.66
CA ALA A 72 -6.87 -8.68 2.98
C ALA A 72 -7.24 -9.82 1.99
N ALA A 73 -6.32 -10.74 1.82
CA ALA A 73 -6.54 -11.97 1.06
C ALA A 73 -7.40 -12.97 1.86
N ASP A 74 -8.13 -13.82 1.16
CA ASP A 74 -8.88 -14.91 1.78
C ASP A 74 -7.97 -16.13 1.97
N VAL A 75 -7.26 -16.12 3.09
CA VAL A 75 -6.36 -17.20 3.51
C VAL A 75 -6.55 -17.50 5.01
N PRO A 76 -6.24 -18.72 5.49
CA PRO A 76 -6.58 -19.16 6.86
C PRO A 76 -6.02 -18.27 7.97
N ASN A 77 -4.75 -17.87 7.88
CA ASN A 77 -4.12 -17.00 8.88
C ASN A 77 -4.80 -15.62 8.96
N ILE A 78 -5.15 -15.02 7.85
CA ILE A 78 -5.86 -13.73 7.81
C ILE A 78 -7.29 -13.87 8.38
N ARG A 79 -7.99 -14.98 8.08
CA ARG A 79 -9.29 -15.23 8.71
C ARG A 79 -9.18 -15.35 10.23
N ALA A 80 -8.12 -16.00 10.73
CA ALA A 80 -7.86 -16.11 12.16
C ALA A 80 -7.59 -14.73 12.81
N GLU A 81 -6.90 -13.83 12.11
CA GLU A 81 -6.68 -12.43 12.58
C GLU A 81 -8.01 -11.68 12.70
N PHE A 82 -8.87 -11.78 11.70
CA PHE A 82 -10.21 -11.17 11.73
C PHE A 82 -11.05 -11.71 12.88
N GLU A 83 -11.00 -13.02 13.13
CA GLU A 83 -11.67 -13.68 14.24
C GLU A 83 -11.13 -13.17 15.60
N ALA A 84 -9.80 -13.14 15.75
CA ALA A 84 -9.14 -12.62 16.95
C ALA A 84 -9.48 -11.13 17.22
N ALA A 85 -9.66 -10.35 16.17
CA ALA A 85 -10.09 -8.96 16.27
C ALA A 85 -11.61 -8.78 16.49
N GLY A 86 -12.39 -9.86 16.51
CA GLY A 86 -13.85 -9.81 16.63
C GLY A 86 -14.54 -9.18 15.40
N VAL A 87 -13.92 -9.25 14.22
CA VAL A 87 -14.44 -8.66 12.99
C VAL A 87 -14.85 -9.73 11.99
N PRO A 88 -16.12 -9.78 11.57
CA PRO A 88 -16.57 -10.73 10.54
C PRO A 88 -15.83 -10.49 9.22
N PHE A 89 -15.08 -11.49 8.76
CA PHE A 89 -14.25 -11.41 7.56
C PHE A 89 -15.06 -11.04 6.31
N GLU A 90 -16.26 -11.59 6.16
CA GLU A 90 -17.14 -11.37 5.01
C GLU A 90 -17.60 -9.91 4.88
N LYS A 91 -17.61 -9.17 5.98
CA LYS A 91 -18.04 -7.76 6.02
C LYS A 91 -16.88 -6.77 5.85
N ARG A 92 -15.64 -7.26 5.65
CA ARG A 92 -14.42 -6.43 5.65
C ARG A 92 -14.42 -5.29 4.64
N VAL A 93 -14.93 -5.50 3.43
CA VAL A 93 -14.97 -4.47 2.39
C VAL A 93 -15.89 -3.31 2.80
N GLY A 94 -17.14 -3.62 3.17
CA GLY A 94 -18.09 -2.60 3.60
C GLY A 94 -17.64 -1.89 4.87
N ARG A 95 -17.02 -2.63 5.81
CA ARG A 95 -16.47 -2.06 7.03
C ARG A 95 -15.30 -1.11 6.74
N MET A 96 -14.37 -1.47 5.87
CA MET A 96 -13.28 -0.60 5.42
C MET A 96 -13.82 0.68 4.77
N MET A 97 -14.72 0.54 3.79
CA MET A 97 -15.24 1.69 3.05
C MET A 97 -16.02 2.66 3.92
N GLU A 98 -16.81 2.15 4.86
CA GLU A 98 -17.53 3.00 5.82
C GLU A 98 -16.58 3.65 6.82
N GLY A 99 -15.60 2.88 7.34
CA GLY A 99 -14.60 3.40 8.27
C GLY A 99 -13.75 4.53 7.64
N LEU A 100 -13.34 4.38 6.38
CA LEU A 100 -12.60 5.44 5.67
C LEU A 100 -13.44 6.70 5.46
N ARG A 101 -14.74 6.56 5.16
CA ARG A 101 -15.64 7.73 5.07
C ARG A 101 -15.78 8.43 6.42
N LEU A 102 -15.89 7.67 7.51
CA LEU A 102 -15.95 8.24 8.85
C LEU A 102 -14.63 8.92 9.25
N CYS A 103 -13.47 8.34 8.89
CA CYS A 103 -12.19 9.03 9.07
C CYS A 103 -12.16 10.37 8.32
N LYS A 104 -12.56 10.38 7.04
CA LYS A 104 -12.60 11.62 6.23
C LYS A 104 -13.57 12.66 6.84
N ALA A 105 -14.68 12.24 7.42
CA ALA A 105 -15.59 13.14 8.12
C ALA A 105 -14.92 13.80 9.33
N PHE A 106 -14.20 13.02 10.16
CA PHE A 106 -13.47 13.57 11.29
C PHE A 106 -12.30 14.49 10.90
N TRP A 107 -11.69 14.26 9.75
CA TRP A 107 -10.54 15.06 9.28
C TRP A 107 -10.91 16.47 8.83
N THR A 108 -12.20 16.81 8.72
CA THR A 108 -12.64 18.20 8.48
C THR A 108 -12.45 19.08 9.70
N GLY A 109 -12.48 18.51 10.91
CA GLY A 109 -12.47 19.23 12.18
C GLY A 109 -13.85 19.75 12.59
N ASP A 110 -14.89 19.50 11.79
CA ASP A 110 -16.27 19.86 12.11
C ASP A 110 -16.93 18.80 13.00
N PRO A 111 -18.04 19.14 13.71
CA PRO A 111 -18.84 18.16 14.43
C PRO A 111 -19.40 17.06 13.51
N VAL A 112 -19.14 15.82 13.87
CA VAL A 112 -19.56 14.63 13.11
C VAL A 112 -20.77 13.98 13.76
N ASN A 113 -21.81 13.75 12.94
CA ASN A 113 -22.93 12.87 13.25
C ASN A 113 -22.92 11.70 12.30
N TRP A 114 -22.89 10.47 12.83
CA TRP A 114 -22.81 9.25 12.02
C TRP A 114 -23.69 8.16 12.58
N ASP A 115 -24.58 7.65 11.75
CA ASP A 115 -25.49 6.56 12.09
C ASP A 115 -25.27 5.37 11.11
N GLY A 116 -24.29 4.55 11.42
CA GLY A 116 -23.92 3.40 10.64
C GLY A 116 -23.47 2.24 11.55
N ARG A 117 -22.41 1.52 11.16
CA ARG A 117 -21.76 0.52 12.03
C ARG A 117 -21.22 1.13 13.31
N TRP A 118 -20.85 2.36 13.25
CA TRP A 118 -20.45 3.17 14.40
C TRP A 118 -21.50 4.25 14.63
N LYS A 119 -21.71 4.59 15.88
CA LYS A 119 -22.61 5.66 16.29
C LYS A 119 -21.76 6.80 16.81
N VAL A 120 -21.93 7.96 16.23
CA VAL A 120 -21.23 9.19 16.62
C VAL A 120 -22.25 10.33 16.67
N GLU A 121 -22.25 11.08 17.75
CA GLU A 121 -23.15 12.20 17.96
C GLU A 121 -22.31 13.44 18.31
N ASP A 122 -22.47 14.49 17.51
CA ASP A 122 -21.89 15.83 17.71
C ASP A 122 -20.42 15.82 18.16
N SER A 123 -19.62 14.91 17.59
CA SER A 123 -18.26 14.66 18.04
C SER A 123 -17.22 15.33 17.14
N VAL A 124 -16.29 16.05 17.76
CA VAL A 124 -15.14 16.67 17.09
C VAL A 124 -13.87 15.89 17.43
N LEU A 125 -13.03 15.69 16.45
CA LEU A 125 -11.74 15.01 16.60
C LEU A 125 -10.59 15.99 16.32
N GLY A 126 -9.57 15.99 17.17
CA GLY A 126 -8.31 16.71 16.96
C GLY A 126 -7.10 15.82 17.27
N PRO A 127 -5.95 16.09 16.65
CA PRO A 127 -5.73 17.12 15.63
C PRO A 127 -6.40 16.78 14.30
N THR A 128 -6.64 17.81 13.47
CA THR A 128 -6.90 17.57 12.04
C THR A 128 -5.61 17.22 11.32
N PRO A 129 -5.65 16.52 10.18
CA PRO A 129 -4.47 16.26 9.37
C PRO A 129 -3.76 17.53 8.91
N HIS A 130 -2.49 17.43 8.59
CA HIS A 130 -1.72 18.52 7.97
C HIS A 130 -2.29 18.89 6.59
N ARG A 131 -2.63 17.89 5.80
CA ARG A 131 -3.34 18.08 4.52
C ARG A 131 -4.83 18.26 4.75
N PRO A 132 -5.44 19.33 4.25
CA PRO A 132 -6.90 19.47 4.31
C PRO A 132 -7.62 18.25 3.71
N GLY A 133 -8.52 17.64 4.48
CA GLY A 133 -9.26 16.43 4.07
C GLY A 133 -8.52 15.11 4.29
N GLY A 134 -7.29 15.16 4.78
CA GLY A 134 -6.49 13.98 5.13
C GLY A 134 -5.45 13.56 4.09
N PRO A 135 -4.61 12.57 4.41
CA PRO A 135 -3.62 12.03 3.50
C PRO A 135 -4.29 11.32 2.31
N PRO A 136 -3.62 11.23 1.15
CA PRO A 136 -4.12 10.46 0.02
C PRO A 136 -4.28 8.99 0.41
N ILE A 137 -5.40 8.41 0.01
CA ILE A 137 -5.73 6.99 0.25
C ILE A 137 -5.49 6.20 -1.02
N TRP A 138 -4.58 5.24 -0.97
CA TRP A 138 -4.27 4.37 -2.10
C TRP A 138 -4.78 2.96 -1.84
N GLY A 139 -5.41 2.36 -2.84
CA GLY A 139 -5.94 0.99 -2.74
C GLY A 139 -5.18 0.00 -3.60
N GLY A 140 -4.97 -1.20 -3.07
CA GLY A 140 -4.40 -2.31 -3.81
C GLY A 140 -5.46 -3.24 -4.43
N GLY A 141 -4.96 -4.29 -5.07
CA GLY A 141 -5.76 -5.39 -5.62
C GLY A 141 -6.07 -5.28 -7.10
N SER A 142 -6.18 -6.45 -7.74
CA SER A 142 -6.33 -6.61 -9.21
C SER A 142 -7.68 -7.22 -9.62
N ALA A 143 -8.57 -7.53 -8.67
CA ALA A 143 -9.92 -7.96 -9.01
C ALA A 143 -10.76 -6.79 -9.54
N GLU A 144 -11.65 -7.02 -10.49
CA GLU A 144 -12.48 -6.01 -11.14
C GLU A 144 -13.17 -5.07 -10.13
N ALA A 145 -13.76 -5.64 -9.07
CA ALA A 145 -14.36 -4.85 -8.00
C ALA A 145 -13.36 -3.96 -7.24
N SER A 146 -12.07 -4.32 -7.19
CA SER A 146 -11.00 -3.51 -6.59
C SER A 146 -10.58 -2.39 -7.52
N LEU A 147 -10.47 -2.66 -8.83
CA LEU A 147 -10.17 -1.66 -9.85
C LEU A 147 -11.26 -0.58 -9.88
N THR A 148 -12.51 -0.99 -9.95
CA THR A 148 -13.67 -0.08 -9.90
C THR A 148 -13.69 0.76 -8.62
N ARG A 149 -13.37 0.15 -7.48
CA ARG A 149 -13.31 0.84 -6.17
C ARG A 149 -12.18 1.86 -6.15
N ALA A 150 -11.01 1.50 -6.67
CA ALA A 150 -9.86 2.40 -6.74
C ALA A 150 -10.20 3.65 -7.55
N GLY A 151 -10.74 3.51 -8.77
CA GLY A 151 -11.15 4.63 -9.60
C GLY A 151 -12.20 5.52 -8.93
N LYS A 152 -13.22 4.93 -8.30
CA LYS A 152 -14.34 5.68 -7.71
C LYS A 152 -14.02 6.37 -6.38
N HIS A 153 -13.11 5.83 -5.56
CA HIS A 153 -13.03 6.23 -4.15
C HIS A 153 -11.63 6.53 -3.63
N PHE A 154 -10.57 6.10 -4.33
CA PHE A 154 -9.19 6.23 -3.85
C PHE A 154 -8.41 7.26 -4.67
N ASP A 155 -7.33 7.76 -4.08
CA ASP A 155 -6.47 8.78 -4.67
C ASP A 155 -5.28 8.14 -5.40
N GLY A 156 -5.10 6.82 -5.25
CA GLY A 156 -4.12 6.02 -5.98
C GLY A 156 -4.48 4.54 -6.02
N TRP A 157 -3.88 3.82 -6.97
CA TRP A 157 -4.01 2.39 -7.13
C TRP A 157 -2.62 1.75 -7.28
N PHE A 158 -2.29 0.75 -6.42
CA PHE A 158 -0.97 0.13 -6.35
C PHE A 158 -1.04 -1.39 -6.12
N PRO A 159 -1.33 -2.17 -7.14
CA PRO A 159 -1.32 -3.62 -7.06
C PRO A 159 0.10 -4.17 -6.97
N THR A 160 0.24 -5.43 -6.55
CA THR A 160 1.50 -6.18 -6.53
C THR A 160 1.88 -6.81 -7.87
N GLY A 161 1.09 -6.66 -8.86
CA GLY A 161 1.19 -7.19 -10.21
C GLY A 161 -0.01 -6.79 -11.05
N PRO A 162 -0.18 -7.32 -12.23
CA PRO A 162 0.63 -8.27 -13.00
C PRO A 162 1.86 -7.63 -13.68
N ASP A 163 2.36 -8.25 -14.79
CA ASP A 163 3.38 -7.65 -15.64
C ASP A 163 2.94 -6.29 -16.22
N ALA A 164 3.85 -5.54 -16.81
CA ALA A 164 3.58 -4.19 -17.28
C ALA A 164 2.40 -4.10 -18.26
N ALA A 165 2.25 -5.06 -19.16
CA ALA A 165 1.14 -5.10 -20.12
C ALA A 165 -0.20 -5.36 -19.45
N GLY A 166 -0.25 -6.29 -18.51
CA GLY A 166 -1.42 -6.58 -17.70
C GLY A 166 -1.78 -5.43 -16.77
N TRP A 167 -0.76 -4.80 -16.18
CA TRP A 167 -0.94 -3.61 -15.36
C TRP A 167 -1.59 -2.47 -16.16
N GLY A 168 -1.10 -2.19 -17.37
CA GLY A 168 -1.68 -1.16 -18.26
C GLY A 168 -3.15 -1.41 -18.60
N LYS A 169 -3.54 -2.69 -18.83
CA LYS A 169 -4.95 -3.05 -19.04
C LYS A 169 -5.80 -2.77 -17.79
N GLN A 170 -5.32 -3.14 -16.62
CA GLN A 170 -6.03 -2.87 -15.37
C GLN A 170 -6.09 -1.37 -15.06
N TRP A 171 -5.00 -0.65 -15.33
CA TRP A 171 -4.95 0.81 -15.16
C TRP A 171 -6.02 1.52 -16.00
N LYS A 172 -6.22 1.10 -17.24
CA LYS A 172 -7.30 1.60 -18.07
C LYS A 172 -8.67 1.45 -17.40
N THR A 173 -8.96 0.27 -16.82
CA THR A 173 -10.20 0.04 -16.08
C THR A 173 -10.35 0.97 -14.86
N VAL A 174 -9.25 1.24 -14.13
CA VAL A 174 -9.25 2.20 -13.03
C VAL A 174 -9.57 3.62 -13.52
N CYS A 175 -8.94 4.05 -14.63
CA CYS A 175 -9.20 5.36 -15.24
C CYS A 175 -10.63 5.51 -15.72
N GLU A 176 -11.18 4.50 -16.40
CA GLU A 176 -12.59 4.49 -16.85
C GLU A 176 -13.57 4.58 -15.67
N ALA A 177 -13.29 3.87 -14.56
CA ALA A 177 -14.09 3.94 -13.36
C ALA A 177 -13.99 5.31 -12.66
N ALA A 178 -12.82 5.95 -12.70
CA ALA A 178 -12.62 7.30 -12.18
C ALA A 178 -13.38 8.33 -13.04
N GLU A 179 -13.28 8.24 -14.35
CA GLU A 179 -14.01 9.11 -15.28
C GLU A 179 -15.53 9.01 -15.09
N ALA A 180 -16.07 7.78 -15.03
CA ALA A 180 -17.48 7.52 -14.77
C ALA A 180 -17.96 8.08 -13.41
N ALA A 181 -17.06 8.28 -12.47
CA ALA A 181 -17.32 8.88 -11.15
C ALA A 181 -17.05 10.41 -11.11
N GLY A 182 -16.76 11.05 -12.25
CA GLY A 182 -16.43 12.48 -12.32
C GLY A 182 -15.04 12.82 -11.74
N ARG A 183 -14.12 11.83 -11.67
CA ARG A 183 -12.79 11.95 -11.08
C ARG A 183 -11.67 11.70 -12.09
N ALA A 184 -11.88 12.05 -13.35
CA ALA A 184 -10.86 11.91 -14.39
C ALA A 184 -9.54 12.57 -13.97
N GLY A 185 -8.42 11.84 -14.07
CA GLY A 185 -7.09 12.33 -13.70
C GLY A 185 -6.81 12.45 -12.20
N ALA A 186 -7.75 12.09 -11.33
CA ALA A 186 -7.59 12.21 -9.87
C ALA A 186 -6.93 11.01 -9.18
N VAL A 187 -6.62 9.96 -9.94
CA VAL A 187 -6.03 8.72 -9.38
C VAL A 187 -4.58 8.59 -9.84
N THR A 188 -3.70 8.35 -8.89
CA THR A 188 -2.29 8.04 -9.15
C THR A 188 -2.11 6.57 -9.50
N GLY A 189 -1.47 6.27 -10.63
CA GLY A 189 -1.10 4.90 -11.00
C GLY A 189 0.22 4.51 -10.36
N ALA A 190 0.19 3.51 -9.48
CA ALA A 190 1.39 2.98 -8.85
C ALA A 190 1.44 1.45 -8.97
N VAL A 191 2.61 0.86 -8.77
CA VAL A 191 2.79 -0.59 -8.73
C VAL A 191 3.78 -0.99 -7.65
N TYR A 192 3.53 -2.12 -7.01
CA TYR A 192 4.41 -2.71 -6.00
C TYR A 192 5.16 -3.91 -6.60
N LEU A 193 6.46 -3.81 -6.66
CA LEU A 193 7.36 -4.72 -7.34
C LEU A 193 8.31 -5.41 -6.36
N THR A 194 8.57 -6.70 -6.53
CA THR A 194 9.57 -7.45 -5.75
C THR A 194 10.79 -7.72 -6.63
N VAL A 195 11.97 -7.33 -6.20
CA VAL A 195 13.16 -7.39 -7.04
C VAL A 195 14.36 -7.99 -6.32
N SER A 196 15.14 -8.80 -7.06
CA SER A 196 16.48 -9.21 -6.70
C SER A 196 17.39 -8.98 -7.92
N ILE A 197 18.45 -8.19 -7.72
CA ILE A 197 19.36 -7.80 -8.81
C ILE A 197 20.71 -8.45 -8.55
N ASP A 198 21.10 -9.33 -9.44
CA ASP A 198 22.40 -10.02 -9.42
C ASP A 198 22.76 -10.45 -10.84
N ASP A 199 24.04 -10.35 -11.21
CA ASP A 199 24.51 -10.80 -12.53
C ASP A 199 24.30 -12.30 -12.76
N ASP A 200 24.26 -13.08 -11.68
CA ASP A 200 23.77 -14.46 -11.70
C ASP A 200 22.23 -14.47 -11.53
N ALA A 201 21.52 -14.52 -12.64
CA ALA A 201 20.06 -14.53 -12.68
C ALA A 201 19.47 -15.74 -11.93
N ALA A 202 20.14 -16.90 -11.90
CA ALA A 202 19.65 -18.06 -11.17
C ALA A 202 19.73 -17.84 -9.66
N LYS A 203 20.80 -17.19 -9.20
CA LYS A 203 20.96 -16.78 -7.81
C LYS A 203 19.87 -15.75 -7.42
N ALA A 204 19.67 -14.72 -8.24
CA ALA A 204 18.64 -13.72 -7.99
C ALA A 204 17.23 -14.36 -7.92
N ASP A 205 16.93 -15.30 -8.82
CA ASP A 205 15.66 -16.02 -8.85
C ASP A 205 15.45 -16.89 -7.60
N GLY A 206 16.51 -17.63 -7.19
CA GLY A 206 16.50 -18.41 -5.97
C GLY A 206 16.21 -17.55 -4.73
N MET A 207 16.86 -16.39 -4.63
CA MET A 207 16.62 -15.45 -3.51
C MET A 207 15.17 -14.94 -3.46
N ILE A 208 14.55 -14.65 -4.60
CA ILE A 208 13.13 -14.28 -4.64
C ILE A 208 12.25 -15.45 -4.21
N ASN A 209 12.51 -16.67 -4.69
CA ASN A 209 11.73 -17.84 -4.30
C ASN A 209 11.80 -18.09 -2.79
N ASP A 210 13.00 -18.11 -2.21
CA ASP A 210 13.22 -18.27 -0.77
C ASP A 210 12.48 -17.17 0.02
N TYR A 211 12.57 -15.92 -0.45
CA TYR A 211 11.88 -14.82 0.20
C TYR A 211 10.35 -14.99 0.18
N LEU A 212 9.77 -15.31 -0.98
CA LEU A 212 8.32 -15.47 -1.14
C LEU A 212 7.80 -16.64 -0.29
N GLU A 213 8.51 -17.77 -0.28
CA GLU A 213 8.13 -18.94 0.50
C GLU A 213 8.19 -18.67 2.00
N ASN A 214 9.29 -18.07 2.47
CA ASN A 214 9.46 -17.73 3.89
C ASN A 214 8.47 -16.65 4.36
N TYR A 215 8.17 -15.68 3.51
CA TYR A 215 7.29 -14.56 3.87
C TYR A 215 5.80 -14.93 3.83
N TYR A 216 5.38 -15.69 2.81
CA TYR A 216 3.96 -16.00 2.60
C TYR A 216 3.55 -17.40 3.09
N GLY A 217 4.49 -18.27 3.43
CA GLY A 217 4.21 -19.66 3.81
C GLY A 217 3.55 -20.48 2.71
N GLN A 218 3.78 -20.12 1.45
CA GLN A 218 3.22 -20.77 0.26
C GLN A 218 4.31 -20.96 -0.81
N PRO A 219 4.19 -21.94 -1.72
CA PRO A 219 5.13 -22.10 -2.81
C PRO A 219 5.30 -20.82 -3.63
N ALA A 220 6.54 -20.45 -3.94
CA ALA A 220 6.88 -19.23 -4.67
C ALA A 220 6.14 -19.11 -6.01
N GLU A 221 5.96 -20.24 -6.73
CA GLU A 221 5.21 -20.28 -7.98
C GLU A 221 3.78 -19.73 -7.86
N ILE A 222 3.08 -20.03 -6.74
CA ILE A 222 1.72 -19.55 -6.49
C ILE A 222 1.71 -18.03 -6.28
N ILE A 223 2.70 -17.53 -5.55
CA ILE A 223 2.82 -16.09 -5.26
C ILE A 223 3.21 -15.31 -6.49
N ARG A 224 4.16 -15.81 -7.29
CA ARG A 224 4.61 -15.18 -8.55
C ARG A 224 3.49 -15.01 -9.58
N ARG A 225 2.44 -15.83 -9.56
CA ARG A 225 1.26 -15.62 -10.41
C ARG A 225 0.47 -14.35 -10.05
N ARG A 226 0.73 -13.77 -8.88
CA ARG A 226 0.00 -12.61 -8.34
C ARG A 226 0.89 -11.40 -8.12
N GLN A 227 2.21 -11.59 -8.15
CA GLN A 227 3.18 -10.53 -7.91
C GLN A 227 4.15 -10.40 -9.08
N ALA A 228 4.43 -9.15 -9.44
CA ALA A 228 5.48 -8.83 -10.39
C ALA A 228 6.84 -8.93 -9.69
N CYS A 229 7.67 -9.84 -10.17
CA CYS A 229 9.00 -10.08 -9.65
C CYS A 229 10.04 -9.90 -10.74
N PHE A 230 11.13 -9.22 -10.42
CA PHE A 230 12.34 -9.14 -11.24
C PHE A 230 13.47 -9.92 -10.58
N ALA A 231 14.13 -10.78 -11.35
CA ALA A 231 15.35 -11.47 -10.97
C ALA A 231 16.32 -11.46 -12.15
N GLY A 232 17.47 -10.81 -12.01
CA GLY A 232 18.43 -10.71 -13.12
C GLY A 232 19.41 -9.56 -12.96
N PRO A 233 20.24 -9.31 -14.02
CA PRO A 233 21.31 -8.34 -14.00
C PRO A 233 20.81 -6.88 -14.01
N GLU A 234 21.64 -5.95 -13.49
CA GLU A 234 21.35 -4.50 -13.45
C GLU A 234 20.98 -3.95 -14.83
N ALA A 235 21.62 -4.44 -15.91
CA ALA A 235 21.37 -3.96 -17.26
C ALA A 235 19.92 -4.17 -17.76
N GLU A 236 19.22 -5.19 -17.25
CA GLU A 236 17.84 -5.51 -17.63
C GLU A 236 16.81 -4.82 -16.72
N PHE A 237 17.22 -4.34 -15.55
CA PHE A 237 16.32 -3.83 -14.54
C PHE A 237 15.61 -2.53 -14.95
N THR A 238 16.36 -1.53 -15.43
CA THR A 238 15.78 -0.25 -15.88
C THR A 238 14.83 -0.43 -17.07
N PRO A 239 15.15 -1.22 -18.12
CA PRO A 239 14.20 -1.55 -19.18
C PRO A 239 12.93 -2.22 -18.68
N TRP A 240 13.04 -3.13 -17.70
CA TRP A 240 11.87 -3.77 -17.10
C TRP A 240 10.96 -2.77 -16.35
N LEU A 241 11.54 -1.87 -15.54
CA LEU A 241 10.79 -0.79 -14.88
C LEU A 241 10.12 0.15 -15.89
N LYS A 242 10.84 0.46 -16.97
CA LYS A 242 10.33 1.34 -18.04
C LYS A 242 9.04 0.81 -18.65
N GLY A 243 8.86 -0.50 -18.73
CA GLY A 243 7.59 -1.09 -19.18
C GLY A 243 6.38 -0.65 -18.38
N TYR A 244 6.50 -0.48 -17.06
CA TYR A 244 5.42 0.03 -16.21
C TYR A 244 5.22 1.54 -16.39
N VAL A 245 6.31 2.30 -16.52
CA VAL A 245 6.24 3.75 -16.78
C VAL A 245 5.54 4.01 -18.11
N ASP A 246 5.92 3.29 -19.17
CA ASP A 246 5.31 3.38 -20.51
C ASP A 246 3.82 2.96 -20.49
N ALA A 247 3.44 2.07 -19.56
CA ALA A 247 2.05 1.68 -19.35
C ALA A 247 1.24 2.71 -18.53
N GLY A 248 1.89 3.77 -18.00
CA GLY A 248 1.26 4.86 -17.28
C GLY A 248 1.48 4.89 -15.75
N ALA A 249 2.35 4.03 -15.22
CA ALA A 249 2.70 4.08 -13.80
C ALA A 249 3.58 5.31 -13.51
N SER A 250 3.17 6.11 -12.53
CA SER A 250 3.91 7.29 -12.06
C SER A 250 4.64 7.04 -10.73
N HIS A 251 4.32 5.93 -10.03
CA HIS A 251 4.98 5.53 -8.79
C HIS A 251 5.35 4.05 -8.84
N LEU A 252 6.63 3.77 -8.59
CA LEU A 252 7.17 2.41 -8.51
C LEU A 252 7.61 2.15 -7.06
N MET A 253 6.86 1.32 -6.33
CA MET A 253 7.26 0.82 -5.03
C MET A 253 8.09 -0.45 -5.22
N VAL A 254 9.32 -0.47 -4.73
CA VAL A 254 10.23 -1.58 -4.93
C VAL A 254 10.60 -2.23 -3.60
N ARG A 255 10.23 -3.49 -3.45
CA ARG A 255 10.71 -4.37 -2.38
C ARG A 255 11.99 -5.03 -2.84
N VAL A 256 13.07 -4.72 -2.18
CA VAL A 256 14.38 -5.32 -2.44
C VAL A 256 14.52 -6.63 -1.69
N VAL A 257 14.98 -7.68 -2.37
CA VAL A 257 15.37 -8.97 -1.81
C VAL A 257 16.88 -9.13 -2.02
N GLY A 258 17.63 -9.33 -0.95
CA GLY A 258 19.08 -9.46 -0.98
C GLY A 258 19.84 -8.27 -0.38
N ASP A 259 20.97 -7.88 -0.95
CA ASP A 259 21.78 -6.77 -0.46
C ASP A 259 21.12 -5.43 -0.74
N HIS A 260 20.63 -4.80 0.34
CA HIS A 260 19.88 -3.55 0.26
C HIS A 260 20.74 -2.35 -0.15
N GLU A 261 22.02 -2.32 0.24
CA GLU A 261 22.86 -1.15 -0.05
C GLU A 261 23.19 -1.08 -1.54
N SER A 262 23.60 -2.19 -2.13
CA SER A 262 23.87 -2.24 -3.58
C SER A 262 22.61 -1.99 -4.40
N HIS A 263 21.47 -2.58 -4.01
CA HIS A 263 20.22 -2.39 -4.71
C HIS A 263 19.70 -0.94 -4.63
N ILE A 264 19.86 -0.24 -3.50
CA ILE A 264 19.46 1.18 -3.38
C ILE A 264 20.25 2.04 -4.36
N ALA A 265 21.54 1.77 -4.57
CA ALA A 265 22.35 2.49 -5.55
C ALA A 265 21.86 2.24 -6.98
N ILE A 266 21.49 1.01 -7.31
CA ILE A 266 20.91 0.64 -8.62
C ILE A 266 19.54 1.30 -8.82
N LEU A 267 18.69 1.30 -7.79
CA LEU A 267 17.39 1.98 -7.81
C LEU A 267 17.53 3.49 -8.05
N ALA A 268 18.54 4.14 -7.47
CA ALA A 268 18.81 5.55 -7.69
C ALA A 268 19.17 5.83 -9.14
N LYS A 269 20.05 5.02 -9.76
CA LYS A 269 20.39 5.12 -11.18
C LYS A 269 19.18 4.90 -12.08
N ALA A 270 18.39 3.87 -11.79
CA ALA A 270 17.18 3.57 -12.55
C ALA A 270 16.17 4.73 -12.50
N ARG A 271 15.95 5.31 -11.31
CA ARG A 271 15.10 6.51 -11.15
C ARG A 271 15.59 7.67 -12.02
N ASP A 272 16.89 7.95 -11.98
CA ASP A 272 17.47 9.07 -12.75
C ASP A 272 17.38 8.85 -14.26
N ALA A 273 17.40 7.59 -14.70
CA ALA A 273 17.24 7.22 -16.11
C ALA A 273 15.77 7.21 -16.59
N LEU A 274 14.79 7.14 -15.67
CA LEU A 274 13.36 7.12 -15.98
C LEU A 274 12.69 8.50 -15.87
N ASN A 275 13.37 9.49 -15.29
CA ASN A 275 12.94 10.89 -15.19
C ASN A 275 13.49 11.73 -16.36
#